data_960bf319d5d26891881f695ecd2d7f6a
#
_entry.id   960bf319d5d26891881f695ecd2d7f6a
#
_cell.length_a   1.000
_cell.length_b   1.000
_cell.length_c   1.000
_cell.angle_alpha   90.00
_cell.angle_beta   90.00
_cell.angle_gamma   90.00
#
_symmetry.space_group_name_H-M   'P 1'
#
loop_
_entity.id
_entity.type
_entity.pdbx_description
1 polymer ?
#
loop_
_entity_poly.entity_id
_entity_poly.type
_entity_poly.pdbx_seq_one_letter_code
_entity_poly.pdbx_strand_id
1 'polypeptide(L)'
;MTTTRKELITKIGGLDIPSSKLKISELYIFKMTKDTRIAFKFGKALDVESRLKAVKKDLVEWEVMQIWKSSLSYMSWLEPQTSEYEKLIHYVLKMKFTKYADKYSDRPRGYTEMYDFGKFTEWDTRDFIEQCLQELIQNPKARNLQDIRNLRGNANAI
;
A
#
# COMPACT_ATOMS: atom_id res chain seq x y z
N MET A 1 -0.59 -2.14 39.07
CA MET A 1 0.39 -1.22 38.47
C MET A 1 -0.22 -0.48 37.33
N THR A 2 -0.21 0.81 37.44
CA THR A 2 -0.91 1.65 36.50
C THR A 2 0.02 2.54 35.70
N THR A 3 1.16 2.01 35.34
CA THR A 3 2.11 2.71 34.50
C THR A 3 1.77 2.62 33.02
N THR A 4 0.62 2.04 32.71
CA THR A 4 0.20 1.74 31.36
C THR A 4 -0.02 2.98 30.49
N ARG A 5 -0.19 4.14 31.09
CA ARG A 5 -0.40 5.38 30.34
C ARG A 5 0.88 6.11 30.01
N LYS A 6 1.98 5.66 30.59
CA LYS A 6 3.27 6.25 30.30
C LYS A 6 3.82 5.57 29.06
N GLU A 7 3.91 6.33 27.99
CA GLU A 7 4.39 5.78 26.74
C GLU A 7 5.86 5.45 26.82
N LEU A 8 6.22 4.25 26.40
CA LEU A 8 7.61 3.84 26.31
C LEU A 8 8.24 4.48 25.07
N ILE A 9 9.50 4.86 25.18
CA ILE A 9 10.26 5.43 24.08
C ILE A 9 11.35 4.44 23.70
N THR A 10 11.48 4.16 22.42
CA THR A 10 12.52 3.29 21.88
C THR A 10 13.35 4.07 20.87
N LYS A 11 14.66 3.89 20.92
CA LYS A 11 15.55 4.51 19.93
C LYS A 11 15.74 3.60 18.73
N ILE A 12 15.43 4.11 17.56
CA ILE A 12 15.62 3.40 16.29
C ILE A 12 16.30 4.38 15.34
N GLY A 13 17.49 4.01 14.85
CA GLY A 13 18.24 4.89 13.95
C GLY A 13 18.58 6.25 14.53
N GLY A 14 18.77 6.32 15.86
CA GLY A 14 19.07 7.57 16.53
C GLY A 14 17.85 8.44 16.85
N LEU A 15 16.65 7.98 16.53
CA LEU A 15 15.42 8.70 16.84
C LEU A 15 14.70 8.08 18.02
N ASP A 16 14.10 8.92 18.86
CA ASP A 16 13.23 8.47 19.94
C ASP A 16 11.83 8.24 19.38
N ILE A 17 11.36 6.99 19.42
CA ILE A 17 10.06 6.61 18.86
C ILE A 17 9.13 6.20 20.00
N PRO A 18 7.98 6.87 20.15
CA PRO A 18 6.98 6.47 21.15
C PRO A 18 6.45 5.08 20.86
N SER A 19 6.09 4.35 21.92
CA SER A 19 5.57 2.98 21.76
C SER A 19 4.32 2.90 20.89
N SER A 20 3.51 3.95 20.84
CA SER A 20 2.34 4.01 19.98
C SER A 20 2.70 3.96 18.49
N LYS A 21 3.94 4.30 18.13
CA LYS A 21 4.44 4.26 16.76
C LYS A 21 5.19 2.98 16.43
N LEU A 22 5.35 2.07 17.40
CA LEU A 22 6.05 0.81 17.21
C LEU A 22 5.11 -0.30 16.74
N LYS A 23 3.94 0.04 16.29
CA LYS A 23 2.98 -0.92 15.73
C LYS A 23 3.46 -1.36 14.35
N ILE A 24 3.37 -2.67 14.12
CA ILE A 24 3.68 -3.25 12.82
C ILE A 24 2.46 -3.08 11.93
N SER A 25 2.68 -2.59 10.73
CA SER A 25 1.63 -2.49 9.73
C SER A 25 2.08 -3.14 8.43
N GLU A 26 1.12 -3.41 7.56
CA GLU A 26 1.35 -4.11 6.31
C GLU A 26 0.75 -3.34 5.15
N LEU A 27 1.40 -3.46 4.00
CA LEU A 27 0.83 -3.03 2.74
C LEU A 27 -0.08 -4.12 2.20
N TYR A 28 -1.11 -3.76 1.47
CA TYR A 28 -2.05 -4.72 0.90
C TYR A 28 -2.52 -4.29 -0.48
N ILE A 29 -3.03 -5.26 -1.24
CA ILE A 29 -3.75 -5.01 -2.48
C ILE A 29 -5.08 -5.75 -2.38
N PHE A 30 -6.17 -5.02 -2.59
CA PHE A 30 -7.50 -5.59 -2.72
C PHE A 30 -7.97 -5.44 -4.17
N LYS A 31 -8.43 -6.55 -4.73
CA LYS A 31 -9.11 -6.51 -6.03
C LYS A 31 -10.57 -6.14 -5.79
N MET A 32 -11.03 -5.12 -6.48
CA MET A 32 -12.36 -4.56 -6.35
C MET A 32 -13.11 -4.77 -7.65
N THR A 33 -14.23 -5.46 -7.60
CA THR A 33 -15.04 -5.75 -8.79
C THR A 33 -16.46 -5.26 -8.58
N LYS A 34 -16.96 -4.52 -9.54
CA LYS A 34 -18.35 -4.07 -9.58
C LYS A 34 -18.83 -4.10 -11.04
N ASP A 35 -19.81 -4.95 -11.33
CA ASP A 35 -20.27 -5.19 -12.71
C ASP A 35 -19.07 -5.63 -13.58
N THR A 36 -18.73 -4.86 -14.61
CA THR A 36 -17.60 -5.14 -15.48
C THR A 36 -16.33 -4.39 -15.07
N ARG A 37 -16.40 -3.60 -14.01
CA ARG A 37 -15.25 -2.80 -13.54
C ARG A 37 -14.34 -3.63 -12.66
N ILE A 38 -13.06 -3.53 -12.91
CA ILE A 38 -12.02 -4.10 -12.04
C ILE A 38 -11.08 -2.98 -11.66
N ALA A 39 -10.91 -2.79 -10.36
CA ALA A 39 -9.94 -1.83 -9.83
C ALA A 39 -9.12 -2.50 -8.74
N PHE A 40 -7.95 -1.99 -8.49
CA PHE A 40 -7.10 -2.47 -7.40
C PHE A 40 -6.89 -1.35 -6.40
N LYS A 41 -7.14 -1.66 -5.14
CA LYS A 41 -6.92 -0.74 -4.03
C LYS A 41 -5.62 -1.11 -3.36
N PHE A 42 -4.68 -0.17 -3.32
CA PHE A 42 -3.41 -0.32 -2.64
C PHE A 42 -3.40 0.57 -1.40
N GLY A 43 -3.07 -0.01 -0.24
CA GLY A 43 -3.05 0.72 1.01
C GLY A 43 -2.23 0.05 2.08
N LYS A 44 -2.34 0.57 3.30
CA LYS A 44 -1.71 0.00 4.48
C LYS A 44 -2.73 -0.19 5.59
N ALA A 45 -2.45 -1.14 6.46
CA ALA A 45 -3.30 -1.39 7.63
C ALA A 45 -2.48 -2.04 8.74
N LEU A 46 -2.86 -1.80 9.98
CA LEU A 46 -2.31 -2.51 11.13
C LEU A 46 -2.79 -3.96 11.12
N ASP A 47 -4.02 -4.18 10.66
CA ASP A 47 -4.63 -5.49 10.52
C ASP A 47 -5.35 -5.52 9.17
N VAL A 48 -4.74 -6.21 8.21
CA VAL A 48 -5.27 -6.26 6.83
C VAL A 48 -6.62 -6.99 6.79
N GLU A 49 -6.80 -8.05 7.58
CA GLU A 49 -8.05 -8.78 7.62
C GLU A 49 -9.21 -7.91 8.13
N SER A 50 -8.97 -7.14 9.19
CA SER A 50 -9.96 -6.20 9.71
C SER A 50 -10.28 -5.11 8.70
N ARG A 51 -9.27 -4.62 7.99
CA ARG A 51 -9.47 -3.62 6.93
C ARG A 51 -10.32 -4.20 5.79
N LEU A 52 -10.08 -5.44 5.40
CA LEU A 52 -10.86 -6.09 4.37
C LEU A 52 -12.34 -6.19 4.76
N LYS A 53 -12.60 -6.59 5.99
CA LYS A 53 -13.98 -6.64 6.52
C LYS A 53 -14.65 -5.26 6.50
N ALA A 54 -13.93 -4.23 6.89
CA ALA A 54 -14.45 -2.86 6.91
C ALA A 54 -14.77 -2.36 5.49
N VAL A 55 -13.89 -2.63 4.53
CA VAL A 55 -14.11 -2.24 3.13
C VAL A 55 -15.33 -2.97 2.55
N LYS A 56 -15.46 -4.26 2.81
CA LYS A 56 -16.63 -5.04 2.37
C LYS A 56 -17.93 -4.48 2.95
N LYS A 57 -17.90 -4.06 4.19
CA LYS A 57 -19.07 -3.50 4.86
C LYS A 57 -19.47 -2.14 4.27
N ASP A 58 -18.48 -1.31 3.96
CA ASP A 58 -18.70 0.03 3.42
C ASP A 58 -19.13 0.00 1.95
N LEU A 59 -18.66 -0.98 1.19
CA LEU A 59 -18.83 -1.07 -0.26
C LEU A 59 -19.60 -2.34 -0.62
N VAL A 60 -20.85 -2.43 -0.17
CA VAL A 60 -21.69 -3.63 -0.34
C VAL A 60 -21.96 -4.01 -1.80
N GLU A 61 -21.88 -3.04 -2.72
CA GLU A 61 -22.08 -3.27 -4.14
C GLU A 61 -20.81 -3.80 -4.84
N TRP A 62 -19.70 -3.81 -4.13
CA TRP A 62 -18.43 -4.26 -4.65
C TRP A 62 -18.09 -5.63 -4.12
N GLU A 63 -17.53 -6.47 -4.99
CA GLU A 63 -16.86 -7.68 -4.57
C GLU A 63 -15.42 -7.31 -4.27
N VAL A 64 -14.96 -7.59 -3.05
CA VAL A 64 -13.62 -7.21 -2.59
C VAL A 64 -12.86 -8.45 -2.19
N MET A 65 -11.67 -8.62 -2.74
CA MET A 65 -10.83 -9.78 -2.46
C MET A 65 -9.41 -9.33 -2.19
N GLN A 66 -8.83 -9.81 -1.10
CA GLN A 66 -7.41 -9.62 -0.85
C GLN A 66 -6.61 -10.50 -1.80
N ILE A 67 -5.69 -9.90 -2.55
CA ILE A 67 -4.82 -10.67 -3.45
C ILE A 67 -3.36 -10.66 -3.00
N TRP A 68 -3.00 -9.76 -2.09
CA TRP A 68 -1.64 -9.66 -1.62
C TRP A 68 -1.56 -8.88 -0.31
N LYS A 69 -0.57 -9.19 0.52
CA LYS A 69 -0.11 -8.35 1.62
C LYS A 69 1.39 -8.54 1.81
N SER A 70 2.06 -7.52 2.32
CA SER A 70 3.52 -7.48 2.36
C SER A 70 4.16 -8.55 3.23
N SER A 71 3.47 -9.03 4.27
CA SER A 71 3.99 -10.11 5.13
C SER A 71 4.19 -11.42 4.37
N LEU A 72 3.50 -11.63 3.24
CA LEU A 72 3.70 -12.81 2.41
C LEU A 72 5.08 -12.80 1.73
N SER A 73 5.73 -11.65 1.67
CA SER A 73 7.09 -11.49 1.14
C SER A 73 8.12 -11.39 2.27
N TYR A 74 7.82 -11.94 3.43
CA TYR A 74 8.59 -11.94 4.71
C TYR A 74 8.93 -10.55 5.21
N MET A 75 8.20 -9.55 4.80
CA MET A 75 8.49 -8.16 5.16
C MET A 75 7.38 -7.61 6.02
N SER A 76 7.73 -7.27 7.25
CA SER A 76 6.87 -6.52 8.17
C SER A 76 7.66 -5.33 8.68
N TRP A 77 7.03 -4.17 8.73
CA TRP A 77 7.69 -2.94 9.12
C TRP A 77 6.90 -2.24 10.20
N LEU A 78 7.62 -1.40 10.94
CA LEU A 78 6.99 -0.47 11.84
C LEU A 78 6.16 0.54 11.06
N GLU A 79 5.09 1.03 11.66
CA GLU A 79 4.12 1.91 11.01
C GLU A 79 4.75 3.08 10.26
N PRO A 80 5.72 3.83 10.81
CA PRO A 80 6.32 4.94 10.06
C PRO A 80 7.01 4.51 8.76
N GLN A 81 7.65 3.36 8.76
CA GLN A 81 8.34 2.83 7.59
C GLN A 81 7.35 2.33 6.55
N THR A 82 6.30 1.65 6.99
CA THR A 82 5.23 1.20 6.10
C THR A 82 4.54 2.39 5.42
N SER A 83 4.27 3.46 6.17
CA SER A 83 3.70 4.70 5.64
C SER A 83 4.57 5.32 4.56
N GLU A 84 5.88 5.30 4.76
CA GLU A 84 6.83 5.82 3.78
C GLU A 84 6.78 5.00 2.48
N TYR A 85 6.81 3.68 2.59
CA TYR A 85 6.72 2.81 1.42
C TYR A 85 5.38 2.97 0.70
N GLU A 86 4.28 3.06 1.44
CA GLU A 86 2.97 3.27 0.84
C GLU A 86 2.96 4.55 0.00
N LYS A 87 3.45 5.63 0.56
CA LYS A 87 3.51 6.93 -0.11
C LYS A 87 4.30 6.87 -1.41
N LEU A 88 5.48 6.25 -1.36
CA LEU A 88 6.36 6.15 -2.52
C LEU A 88 5.75 5.27 -3.61
N ILE A 89 5.15 4.16 -3.24
CA ILE A 89 4.50 3.26 -4.20
C ILE A 89 3.28 3.93 -4.82
N HIS A 90 2.46 4.64 -4.05
CA HIS A 90 1.35 5.42 -4.61
C HIS A 90 1.83 6.43 -5.64
N TYR A 91 2.97 7.05 -5.41
CA TYR A 91 3.54 7.97 -6.37
C TYR A 91 3.84 7.27 -7.71
N VAL A 92 4.45 6.09 -7.65
CA VAL A 92 4.73 5.28 -8.84
C VAL A 92 3.44 4.87 -9.55
N LEU A 93 2.44 4.42 -8.78
CA LEU A 93 1.16 4.00 -9.33
C LEU A 93 0.44 5.15 -10.06
N LYS A 94 0.47 6.34 -9.48
CA LYS A 94 -0.14 7.52 -10.11
C LYS A 94 0.51 7.90 -11.43
N MET A 95 1.78 7.61 -11.58
CA MET A 95 2.52 7.92 -12.80
C MET A 95 2.35 6.87 -13.89
N LYS A 96 2.13 5.63 -13.52
CA LYS A 96 2.08 4.50 -14.47
C LYS A 96 0.66 4.08 -14.84
N PHE A 97 -0.28 4.18 -13.93
CA PHE A 97 -1.63 3.67 -14.11
C PHE A 97 -2.67 4.77 -13.98
N THR A 98 -3.86 4.49 -14.46
CA THR A 98 -4.99 5.43 -14.39
C THR A 98 -5.64 5.32 -13.02
N LYS A 99 -5.80 6.45 -12.33
CA LYS A 99 -6.57 6.48 -11.10
C LYS A 99 -8.04 6.16 -11.38
N TYR A 100 -8.69 5.48 -10.44
CA TYR A 100 -10.11 5.21 -10.54
C TYR A 100 -10.92 6.49 -10.79
N ALA A 101 -10.61 7.56 -10.06
CA ALA A 101 -11.29 8.85 -10.16
C ALA A 101 -11.15 9.52 -11.52
N ASP A 102 -10.12 9.18 -12.29
CA ASP A 102 -9.90 9.73 -13.63
C ASP A 102 -10.63 8.94 -14.70
N LYS A 103 -11.08 7.74 -14.37
CA LYS A 103 -11.80 6.87 -15.31
C LYS A 103 -13.31 6.83 -15.05
N TYR A 104 -13.71 6.93 -13.78
CA TYR A 104 -15.11 6.80 -13.36
C TYR A 104 -15.51 8.02 -12.53
N SER A 105 -16.79 8.37 -12.58
CA SER A 105 -17.32 9.56 -11.91
C SER A 105 -17.80 9.29 -10.48
N ASP A 106 -18.11 8.03 -10.15
CA ASP A 106 -18.50 7.70 -8.79
C ASP A 106 -17.31 7.76 -7.84
N ARG A 107 -17.59 7.97 -6.57
CA ARG A 107 -16.55 8.17 -5.55
C ARG A 107 -16.80 7.22 -4.38
N PRO A 108 -16.58 5.90 -4.56
CA PRO A 108 -16.69 4.97 -3.45
C PRO A 108 -15.67 5.31 -2.36
N ARG A 109 -15.98 4.98 -1.12
CA ARG A 109 -15.08 5.26 -0.02
C ARG A 109 -13.71 4.62 -0.27
N GLY A 110 -12.66 5.41 -0.15
CA GLY A 110 -11.30 4.94 -0.43
C GLY A 110 -10.89 5.01 -1.90
N TYR A 111 -11.68 5.65 -2.73
CA TYR A 111 -11.41 5.74 -4.17
C TYR A 111 -10.04 6.34 -4.52
N THR A 112 -9.49 7.17 -3.64
CA THR A 112 -8.19 7.80 -3.87
C THR A 112 -7.03 6.80 -3.88
N GLU A 113 -7.24 5.61 -3.33
CA GLU A 113 -6.26 4.53 -3.30
C GLU A 113 -6.54 3.45 -4.37
N MET A 114 -7.50 3.69 -5.24
CA MET A 114 -7.92 2.74 -6.28
C MET A 114 -7.38 3.13 -7.65
N TYR A 115 -6.94 2.12 -8.40
CA TYR A 115 -6.35 2.29 -9.73
C TYR A 115 -6.90 1.27 -10.70
N ASP A 116 -6.96 1.67 -11.97
CA ASP A 116 -7.17 0.75 -13.07
C ASP A 116 -5.79 0.35 -13.61
N PHE A 117 -5.46 -0.91 -13.49
CA PHE A 117 -4.17 -1.43 -13.93
C PHE A 117 -4.22 -1.90 -15.40
N GLY A 118 -5.28 -1.55 -16.13
CA GLY A 118 -5.41 -1.88 -17.54
C GLY A 118 -5.44 -3.38 -17.79
N LYS A 119 -4.47 -3.87 -18.54
CA LYS A 119 -4.39 -5.30 -18.89
C LYS A 119 -3.69 -6.16 -17.84
N PHE A 120 -3.23 -5.58 -16.75
CA PHE A 120 -2.57 -6.35 -15.71
C PHE A 120 -3.55 -7.33 -15.07
N THR A 121 -3.11 -8.58 -14.97
CA THR A 121 -3.81 -9.61 -14.20
C THR A 121 -3.55 -9.40 -12.71
N GLU A 122 -4.18 -10.22 -11.86
CA GLU A 122 -3.85 -10.22 -10.44
C GLU A 122 -2.38 -10.53 -10.20
N TRP A 123 -1.83 -11.48 -10.95
CA TRP A 123 -0.42 -11.85 -10.86
C TRP A 123 0.48 -10.69 -11.27
N ASP A 124 0.18 -10.03 -12.40
CA ASP A 124 0.97 -8.89 -12.86
C ASP A 124 0.96 -7.74 -11.85
N THR A 125 -0.19 -7.51 -11.24
CA THR A 125 -0.36 -6.46 -10.23
C THR A 125 0.49 -6.74 -8.99
N ARG A 126 0.45 -7.96 -8.48
CA ARG A 126 1.27 -8.37 -7.34
C ARG A 126 2.74 -8.27 -7.66
N ASP A 127 3.14 -8.77 -8.82
CA ASP A 127 4.55 -8.77 -9.24
C ASP A 127 5.09 -7.34 -9.36
N PHE A 128 4.30 -6.45 -9.95
CA PHE A 128 4.69 -5.05 -10.07
C PHE A 128 4.92 -4.41 -8.70
N ILE A 129 3.99 -4.59 -7.76
CA ILE A 129 4.11 -4.01 -6.42
C ILE A 129 5.30 -4.62 -5.67
N GLU A 130 5.52 -5.92 -5.77
CA GLU A 130 6.67 -6.56 -5.15
C GLU A 130 8.00 -6.06 -5.72
N GLN A 131 8.07 -5.85 -7.01
CA GLN A 131 9.28 -5.29 -7.62
C GLN A 131 9.54 -3.87 -7.13
N CYS A 132 8.52 -3.02 -7.07
CA CYS A 132 8.66 -1.69 -6.51
C CYS A 132 9.16 -1.74 -5.07
N LEU A 133 8.61 -2.63 -4.28
CA LEU A 133 8.98 -2.79 -2.89
C LEU A 133 10.43 -3.25 -2.73
N GLN A 134 10.84 -4.25 -3.51
CA GLN A 134 12.22 -4.74 -3.48
C GLN A 134 13.21 -3.65 -3.86
N GLU A 135 12.91 -2.84 -4.86
CA GLU A 135 13.76 -1.73 -5.25
C GLU A 135 13.88 -0.69 -4.13
N LEU A 136 12.78 -0.38 -3.44
CA LEU A 136 12.80 0.55 -2.32
C LEU A 136 13.61 0.01 -1.14
N ILE A 137 13.52 -1.29 -0.87
CA ILE A 137 14.27 -1.93 0.21
C ILE A 137 15.76 -1.93 -0.12
N GLN A 138 16.13 -2.23 -1.35
CA GLN A 138 17.53 -2.25 -1.79
C GLN A 138 18.13 -0.86 -1.92
N ASN A 139 17.29 0.16 -2.07
CA ASN A 139 17.71 1.54 -2.23
C ASN A 139 17.06 2.41 -1.15
N PRO A 140 17.50 2.30 0.11
CA PRO A 140 16.85 3.02 1.21
C PRO A 140 16.95 4.55 1.10
N LYS A 141 17.76 5.05 0.18
CA LYS A 141 17.84 6.48 -0.14
C LYS A 141 16.91 6.91 -1.25
N ALA A 142 16.15 5.99 -1.86
CA ALA A 142 15.18 6.28 -2.92
C ALA A 142 13.95 6.96 -2.35
N ARG A 143 14.11 8.20 -1.88
CA ARG A 143 13.04 8.94 -1.19
C ARG A 143 12.74 10.26 -1.85
N ASN A 144 13.43 10.56 -2.95
CA ASN A 144 13.19 11.77 -3.71
C ASN A 144 12.56 11.44 -5.06
N LEU A 145 12.11 12.47 -5.73
CA LEU A 145 11.39 12.34 -6.99
C LEU A 145 12.22 11.65 -8.07
N GLN A 146 13.51 11.93 -8.14
CA GLN A 146 14.38 11.38 -9.17
C GLN A 146 14.54 9.87 -8.99
N ASP A 147 14.72 9.41 -7.76
CA ASP A 147 14.87 7.98 -7.46
C ASP A 147 13.58 7.23 -7.82
N ILE A 148 12.43 7.82 -7.52
CA ILE A 148 11.14 7.22 -7.86
C ILE A 148 10.96 7.13 -9.38
N ARG A 149 11.40 8.13 -10.13
CA ARG A 149 11.38 8.10 -11.58
C ARG A 149 12.27 7.00 -12.13
N ASN A 150 13.42 6.76 -11.51
CA ASN A 150 14.31 5.68 -11.90
C ASN A 150 13.66 4.31 -11.65
N LEU A 151 12.99 4.13 -10.52
CA LEU A 151 12.24 2.91 -10.24
C LEU A 151 11.15 2.69 -11.29
N ARG A 152 10.42 3.73 -11.64
CA ARG A 152 9.41 3.67 -12.68
C ARG A 152 10.01 3.28 -14.03
N GLY A 153 11.16 3.84 -14.39
CA GLY A 153 11.87 3.50 -15.61
C GLY A 153 12.24 2.02 -15.64
N ASN A 154 12.78 1.49 -14.55
CA ASN A 154 13.10 0.08 -14.43
C ASN A 154 11.86 -0.80 -14.59
N ALA A 155 10.77 -0.44 -13.95
CA ALA A 155 9.51 -1.17 -14.06
C ALA A 155 8.97 -1.18 -15.49
N ASN A 156 9.20 -0.12 -16.26
CA ASN A 156 8.75 -0.03 -17.65
C ASN A 156 9.67 -0.77 -18.63
N ALA A 157 10.88 -1.06 -18.23
CA ALA A 157 11.88 -1.74 -19.06
C ALA A 157 11.68 -3.26 -19.09
N ILE A 158 10.83 -3.79 -18.27
CA ILE A 158 10.56 -5.24 -18.18
C ILE A 158 9.55 -5.69 -19.23
#